data_bc71a55575a1637da678919fc3b30e5d
#
_entry.id   bc71a55575a1637da678919fc3b30e5d
#
_cell.length_a   1.000
_cell.length_b   1.000
_cell.length_c   1.000
_cell.angle_alpha   90.00
_cell.angle_beta   90.00
_cell.angle_gamma   90.00
#
_symmetry.space_group_name_H-M   'P 1'
#
loop_
_entity.id
_entity.type
_entity.pdbx_description
1 polymer ?
#
loop_
_entity_poly.entity_id
_entity_poly.type
_entity_poly.pdbx_seq_one_letter_code
_entity_poly.pdbx_strand_id
1 'polypeptide(L)'
;MYISRKHKINRHFHFKKRVKERYGIDINKKDRKAIQGILNEYGTKNTILYLGDRGNGKIVAVYYKNQFFIVVYDRKHNQVITALTEDMLDEDQKRRLTNLKIRMNYMKASKLEVLKCCVEYLNASNKAHDKKARFKELYDSGSIDVELWSLIYNFDVLFHITSDKVEKNFIETCGNSRFNEITDLLKELNNGLTGNRALKEVSRFIKDNEEYRKLIYDVLDKDLHIGMSVTTMNTIVPGLFKDFQVALAKPIKNEKIDEHWMIEHKLDGVRCICYINSEDDIKFYSRKGKDFTTLGTLKGELKELIKAGKLPTGIVLDGEICVVDENGNEDFKSVMQEIKRKDYTMLKPMYILFDTLPISDFNAGYSPLTYKQRFATLKTYLGEDKHRCMRLVEAIDYTLENFGQWQKMVFDKGWEGLILRNDVPYEGDRSSNMLKVKSFQDAEYVVKDVEMDGDATVLIDGKAERVKCVKRLVIEHKGNKVGVGSGLKQEQRLEWYQHPEHIIGRTITVRYFEEVTDENGKPSLRFPTLKYIYDGDRDV
;
A
#
# COMPACT_ATOMS: atom_id res chain seq x y z
N MET A 1 -35.24 -37.88 29.37
CA MET A 1 -36.50 -37.97 28.61
C MET A 1 -36.24 -38.74 27.32
N TYR A 2 -36.70 -40.00 27.20
CA TYR A 2 -36.47 -40.84 25.98
C TYR A 2 -37.37 -40.32 24.85
N ILE A 3 -36.76 -39.87 23.74
CA ILE A 3 -37.51 -39.54 22.52
C ILE A 3 -38.08 -40.86 21.96
N SER A 4 -39.39 -40.93 21.79
CA SER A 4 -40.06 -42.13 21.29
C SER A 4 -39.57 -42.51 19.89
N ARG A 5 -39.53 -43.80 19.56
CA ARG A 5 -39.13 -44.35 18.26
C ARG A 5 -39.89 -43.68 17.09
N LYS A 6 -41.12 -43.27 17.29
CA LYS A 6 -41.97 -42.55 16.34
C LYS A 6 -41.49 -41.14 16.05
N HIS A 7 -41.01 -40.41 17.06
CA HIS A 7 -40.41 -39.07 16.89
C HIS A 7 -39.08 -39.10 16.17
N LYS A 8 -38.26 -40.12 16.39
CA LYS A 8 -36.98 -40.33 15.63
C LYS A 8 -37.23 -40.57 14.14
N ILE A 9 -38.23 -41.38 13.79
CA ILE A 9 -38.61 -41.69 12.39
C ILE A 9 -39.14 -40.43 11.71
N ASN A 10 -40.00 -39.64 12.33
CA ASN A 10 -40.54 -38.41 11.76
C ASN A 10 -39.45 -37.33 11.48
N ARG A 11 -38.50 -37.14 12.40
CA ARG A 11 -37.36 -36.22 12.18
C ARG A 11 -36.45 -36.66 11.03
N HIS A 12 -36.28 -37.96 10.87
CA HIS A 12 -35.50 -38.48 9.77
C HIS A 12 -36.13 -38.26 8.38
N PHE A 13 -37.45 -38.45 8.31
CA PHE A 13 -38.20 -38.19 7.10
C PHE A 13 -38.22 -36.70 6.75
N HIS A 14 -38.36 -35.87 7.75
CA HIS A 14 -38.32 -34.41 7.62
C HIS A 14 -36.96 -33.93 7.09
N PHE A 15 -35.85 -34.40 7.64
CA PHE A 15 -34.51 -34.01 7.19
C PHE A 15 -34.27 -34.43 5.72
N LYS A 16 -34.56 -35.67 5.36
CA LYS A 16 -34.44 -36.14 3.96
C LYS A 16 -35.27 -35.27 3.01
N LYS A 17 -36.52 -34.98 3.37
CA LYS A 17 -37.42 -34.13 2.60
C LYS A 17 -36.82 -32.72 2.43
N ARG A 18 -36.33 -32.12 3.48
CA ARG A 18 -35.73 -30.78 3.43
C ARG A 18 -34.44 -30.70 2.62
N VAL A 19 -33.58 -31.71 2.66
CA VAL A 19 -32.39 -31.77 1.82
C VAL A 19 -32.79 -31.84 0.34
N LYS A 20 -33.78 -32.65 0.00
CA LYS A 20 -34.27 -32.72 -1.39
C LYS A 20 -34.88 -31.41 -1.86
N GLU A 21 -35.73 -30.77 -1.03
CA GLU A 21 -36.37 -29.48 -1.35
C GLU A 21 -35.38 -28.33 -1.47
N ARG A 22 -34.34 -28.31 -0.66
CA ARG A 22 -33.43 -27.14 -0.51
C ARG A 22 -32.12 -27.25 -1.26
N TYR A 23 -31.66 -28.46 -1.49
CA TYR A 23 -30.38 -28.77 -2.17
C TYR A 23 -30.55 -29.55 -3.46
N GLY A 24 -31.78 -29.97 -3.79
CA GLY A 24 -32.04 -30.79 -5.00
C GLY A 24 -31.52 -32.23 -4.92
N ILE A 25 -31.01 -32.67 -3.77
CA ILE A 25 -30.30 -33.93 -3.58
C ILE A 25 -31.14 -34.92 -2.82
N ASP A 26 -31.23 -36.16 -3.36
CA ASP A 26 -31.86 -37.27 -2.66
C ASP A 26 -30.82 -38.03 -1.84
N ILE A 27 -30.83 -37.83 -0.51
CA ILE A 27 -29.93 -38.51 0.42
C ILE A 27 -30.54 -39.85 0.86
N ASN A 28 -29.72 -40.90 0.79
CA ASN A 28 -30.10 -42.24 1.26
C ASN A 28 -29.74 -42.44 2.74
N LYS A 29 -30.02 -43.64 3.27
CA LYS A 29 -29.71 -44.00 4.66
C LYS A 29 -28.21 -43.98 4.98
N LYS A 30 -27.35 -44.30 3.99
CA LYS A 30 -25.89 -44.33 4.12
C LYS A 30 -25.35 -42.89 4.21
N ASP A 31 -25.82 -41.97 3.34
CA ASP A 31 -25.46 -40.57 3.34
C ASP A 31 -25.81 -39.89 4.67
N ARG A 32 -27.01 -40.16 5.17
CA ARG A 32 -27.45 -39.64 6.44
C ARG A 32 -26.59 -40.13 7.62
N LYS A 33 -26.22 -41.42 7.63
CA LYS A 33 -25.32 -41.97 8.65
C LYS A 33 -23.94 -41.31 8.57
N ALA A 34 -23.45 -41.03 7.36
CA ALA A 34 -22.18 -40.34 7.16
C ALA A 34 -22.23 -38.92 7.70
N ILE A 35 -23.26 -38.12 7.34
CA ILE A 35 -23.46 -36.76 7.89
C ILE A 35 -23.57 -36.76 9.42
N GLN A 36 -24.32 -37.72 9.99
CA GLN A 36 -24.44 -37.89 11.43
C GLN A 36 -23.11 -38.31 12.07
N GLY A 37 -22.31 -39.13 11.41
CA GLY A 37 -20.99 -39.54 11.85
C GLY A 37 -20.04 -38.31 11.93
N ILE A 38 -20.07 -37.49 10.90
CA ILE A 38 -19.29 -36.21 10.90
C ILE A 38 -19.73 -35.33 12.07
N LEU A 39 -21.03 -35.15 12.31
CA LEU A 39 -21.56 -34.33 13.40
C LEU A 39 -21.21 -34.87 14.80
N ASN A 40 -21.00 -36.16 14.95
CA ASN A 40 -20.59 -36.76 16.23
C ASN A 40 -19.14 -36.37 16.58
N GLU A 41 -18.33 -36.02 15.60
CA GLU A 41 -16.95 -35.54 15.76
C GLU A 41 -16.86 -34.02 15.89
N TYR A 42 -18.00 -33.35 16.20
CA TYR A 42 -18.08 -31.91 16.39
C TYR A 42 -17.08 -31.42 17.43
N GLY A 43 -16.19 -30.50 17.02
CA GLY A 43 -15.12 -29.94 17.85
C GLY A 43 -13.76 -30.63 17.70
N THR A 44 -13.66 -31.75 16.92
CA THR A 44 -12.40 -32.50 16.72
C THR A 44 -11.86 -32.45 15.28
N LYS A 45 -12.68 -32.09 14.31
CA LYS A 45 -12.30 -32.02 12.89
C LYS A 45 -12.65 -30.69 12.22
N ASN A 46 -11.77 -30.23 11.33
CA ASN A 46 -11.91 -29.01 10.55
C ASN A 46 -13.04 -29.02 9.48
N THR A 47 -13.84 -30.08 9.42
CA THR A 47 -14.92 -30.27 8.45
C THR A 47 -16.30 -29.78 8.94
N ILE A 48 -16.37 -29.26 10.15
CA ILE A 48 -17.61 -28.77 10.76
C ILE A 48 -17.39 -27.37 11.29
N LEU A 49 -18.28 -26.45 10.92
CA LEU A 49 -18.29 -25.10 11.48
C LEU A 49 -19.58 -24.82 12.22
N TYR A 50 -19.44 -24.35 13.44
CA TYR A 50 -20.54 -23.77 14.20
C TYR A 50 -20.86 -22.37 13.68
N LEU A 51 -22.09 -22.16 13.24
CA LEU A 51 -22.57 -20.89 12.70
C LEU A 51 -23.38 -20.09 13.74
N GLY A 52 -24.03 -20.73 14.68
CA GLY A 52 -24.85 -20.06 15.69
C GLY A 52 -25.89 -20.98 16.35
N ASP A 53 -26.73 -20.41 17.18
CA ASP A 53 -27.82 -21.11 17.84
C ASP A 53 -29.19 -20.83 17.17
N ARG A 54 -30.09 -21.80 17.17
CA ARG A 54 -31.46 -21.65 16.72
C ARG A 54 -32.39 -22.44 17.68
N GLY A 55 -32.99 -21.77 18.63
CA GLY A 55 -33.75 -22.41 19.70
C GLY A 55 -32.85 -23.38 20.50
N ASN A 56 -33.28 -24.62 20.65
CA ASN A 56 -32.49 -25.64 21.35
C ASN A 56 -31.45 -26.38 20.46
N GLY A 57 -31.31 -25.97 19.20
CA GLY A 57 -30.39 -26.58 18.25
C GLY A 57 -29.23 -25.64 17.89
N LYS A 58 -28.16 -26.26 17.43
CA LYS A 58 -27.00 -25.57 16.86
C LYS A 58 -27.07 -25.55 15.34
N ILE A 59 -26.84 -24.39 14.73
CA ILE A 59 -26.66 -24.29 13.29
C ILE A 59 -25.22 -24.63 13.01
N VAL A 60 -24.99 -25.64 12.18
CA VAL A 60 -23.66 -26.10 11.78
C VAL A 60 -23.58 -26.33 10.27
N ALA A 61 -22.45 -25.98 9.67
CA ALA A 61 -22.14 -26.33 8.30
C ALA A 61 -21.31 -27.61 8.28
N VAL A 62 -21.72 -28.58 7.46
CA VAL A 62 -21.07 -29.89 7.28
C VAL A 62 -20.71 -30.07 5.83
N TYR A 63 -19.45 -30.37 5.54
CA TYR A 63 -19.00 -30.69 4.18
C TYR A 63 -19.16 -32.19 3.90
N TYR A 64 -19.92 -32.51 2.87
CA TYR A 64 -20.14 -33.88 2.46
C TYR A 64 -20.43 -33.97 0.95
N LYS A 65 -19.81 -34.93 0.23
CA LYS A 65 -19.95 -35.10 -1.22
C LYS A 65 -19.77 -33.79 -2.01
N ASN A 66 -18.65 -33.12 -1.79
CA ASN A 66 -18.22 -31.87 -2.47
C ASN A 66 -19.17 -30.68 -2.32
N GLN A 67 -20.01 -30.67 -1.28
CA GLN A 67 -20.84 -29.51 -0.97
C GLN A 67 -21.08 -29.33 0.52
N PHE A 68 -21.50 -28.13 0.89
CA PHE A 68 -21.89 -27.82 2.26
C PHE A 68 -23.38 -28.06 2.48
N PHE A 69 -23.67 -28.74 3.57
CA PHE A 69 -25.02 -28.82 4.13
C PHE A 69 -25.08 -27.99 5.40
N ILE A 70 -25.99 -27.03 5.44
CA ILE A 70 -26.25 -26.23 6.66
C ILE A 70 -27.37 -26.96 7.40
N VAL A 71 -27.07 -27.41 8.60
CA VAL A 71 -28.02 -28.23 9.37
C VAL A 71 -28.24 -27.66 10.75
N VAL A 72 -29.45 -27.82 11.27
CA VAL A 72 -29.75 -27.60 12.69
C VAL A 72 -29.57 -28.91 13.42
N TYR A 73 -28.61 -28.95 14.36
CA TYR A 73 -28.20 -30.14 15.10
C TYR A 73 -28.52 -30.01 16.58
N ASP A 74 -29.26 -30.99 17.09
CA ASP A 74 -29.56 -31.14 18.51
C ASP A 74 -28.47 -31.99 19.18
N ARG A 75 -27.52 -31.35 19.84
CA ARG A 75 -26.38 -32.02 20.50
C ARG A 75 -26.86 -32.92 21.66
N LYS A 76 -27.91 -32.51 22.40
CA LYS A 76 -28.41 -33.25 23.55
C LYS A 76 -28.98 -34.62 23.16
N HIS A 77 -29.61 -34.69 21.99
CA HIS A 77 -30.20 -35.91 21.47
C HIS A 77 -29.40 -36.54 20.33
N ASN A 78 -28.24 -35.95 20.00
CA ASN A 78 -27.38 -36.40 18.90
C ASN A 78 -28.13 -36.60 17.57
N GLN A 79 -28.87 -35.58 17.13
CA GLN A 79 -29.73 -35.69 15.95
C GLN A 79 -29.74 -34.40 15.10
N VAL A 80 -29.77 -34.62 13.78
CA VAL A 80 -30.09 -33.53 12.85
C VAL A 80 -31.60 -33.27 12.89
N ILE A 81 -31.97 -32.01 13.09
CA ILE A 81 -33.37 -31.57 13.13
C ILE A 81 -33.86 -31.24 11.71
N THR A 82 -33.11 -30.40 10.99
CA THR A 82 -33.46 -29.93 9.64
C THR A 82 -32.23 -29.47 8.88
N ALA A 83 -32.38 -29.24 7.57
CA ALA A 83 -31.39 -28.53 6.74
C ALA A 83 -31.89 -27.11 6.46
N LEU A 84 -30.96 -26.16 6.35
CA LEU A 84 -31.21 -24.75 5.99
C LEU A 84 -30.57 -24.44 4.65
N THR A 85 -31.00 -23.37 4.00
CA THR A 85 -30.30 -22.74 2.86
C THR A 85 -29.54 -21.51 3.34
N GLU A 86 -28.62 -20.98 2.53
CA GLU A 86 -27.79 -19.83 2.89
C GLU A 86 -28.60 -18.55 3.12
N ASP A 87 -29.68 -18.35 2.38
CA ASP A 87 -30.62 -17.23 2.55
C ASP A 87 -31.34 -17.24 3.90
N MET A 88 -31.38 -18.37 4.58
CA MET A 88 -31.97 -18.52 5.92
C MET A 88 -31.00 -18.19 7.07
N LEU A 89 -29.77 -17.85 6.75
CA LEU A 89 -28.74 -17.44 7.69
C LEU A 89 -28.76 -15.91 7.86
N ASP A 90 -28.39 -15.43 9.05
CA ASP A 90 -28.07 -14.03 9.23
C ASP A 90 -26.70 -13.67 8.61
N GLU A 91 -26.39 -12.38 8.55
CA GLU A 91 -25.18 -11.89 7.90
C GLU A 91 -23.88 -12.39 8.56
N ASP A 92 -23.85 -12.55 9.88
CA ASP A 92 -22.71 -13.11 10.62
C ASP A 92 -22.51 -14.60 10.28
N GLN A 93 -23.59 -15.36 10.24
CA GLN A 93 -23.59 -16.78 9.86
C GLN A 93 -23.18 -16.99 8.41
N LYS A 94 -23.67 -16.16 7.48
CA LYS A 94 -23.25 -16.17 6.07
C LYS A 94 -21.76 -15.89 5.93
N ARG A 95 -21.27 -14.90 6.67
CA ARG A 95 -19.85 -14.53 6.68
C ARG A 95 -18.98 -15.70 7.16
N ARG A 96 -19.36 -16.36 8.27
CA ARG A 96 -18.64 -17.54 8.79
C ARG A 96 -18.65 -18.71 7.80
N LEU A 97 -19.79 -18.96 7.16
CA LEU A 97 -19.89 -20.00 6.13
C LEU A 97 -19.00 -19.72 4.92
N THR A 98 -18.94 -18.48 4.47
CA THR A 98 -18.05 -18.05 3.37
C THR A 98 -16.58 -18.30 3.73
N ASN A 99 -16.18 -17.97 4.95
CA ASN A 99 -14.82 -18.24 5.43
C ASN A 99 -14.51 -19.76 5.47
N LEU A 100 -15.48 -20.58 5.86
CA LEU A 100 -15.30 -22.04 5.83
C LEU A 100 -15.18 -22.56 4.39
N LYS A 101 -16.02 -22.08 3.46
CA LYS A 101 -15.94 -22.45 2.04
C LYS A 101 -14.56 -22.10 1.47
N ILE A 102 -14.07 -20.92 1.75
CA ILE A 102 -12.72 -20.48 1.38
C ILE A 102 -11.68 -21.45 1.96
N ARG A 103 -11.75 -21.77 3.25
CA ARG A 103 -10.79 -22.65 3.94
C ARG A 103 -10.79 -24.09 3.41
N MET A 104 -11.94 -24.65 3.03
CA MET A 104 -12.02 -26.04 2.56
C MET A 104 -11.69 -26.17 1.06
N ASN A 105 -11.98 -25.17 0.26
CA ASN A 105 -11.45 -25.07 -1.09
C ASN A 105 -9.92 -24.91 -1.06
N TYR A 106 -9.36 -24.30 -0.02
CA TYR A 106 -7.93 -24.17 0.21
C TYR A 106 -7.15 -25.50 0.17
N MET A 107 -7.75 -26.60 0.61
CA MET A 107 -7.07 -27.93 0.59
C MET A 107 -7.06 -28.58 -0.80
N LYS A 108 -7.75 -28.03 -1.80
CA LYS A 108 -7.86 -28.57 -3.17
C LYS A 108 -7.73 -27.51 -4.27
N ALA A 109 -7.86 -26.23 -3.94
CA ALA A 109 -7.82 -25.12 -4.89
C ALA A 109 -6.38 -24.67 -5.15
N SER A 110 -6.13 -24.11 -6.34
CA SER A 110 -4.86 -23.42 -6.62
C SER A 110 -4.70 -22.19 -5.71
N LYS A 111 -3.45 -21.79 -5.44
CA LYS A 111 -3.18 -20.57 -4.66
C LYS A 111 -3.81 -19.32 -5.29
N LEU A 112 -3.97 -19.29 -6.61
CA LEU A 112 -4.65 -18.20 -7.34
C LEU A 112 -6.15 -18.15 -7.04
N GLU A 113 -6.83 -19.29 -7.00
CA GLU A 113 -8.26 -19.35 -6.67
C GLU A 113 -8.51 -18.85 -5.25
N VAL A 114 -7.69 -19.28 -4.30
CA VAL A 114 -7.77 -18.82 -2.91
C VAL A 114 -7.51 -17.32 -2.80
N LEU A 115 -6.45 -16.83 -3.45
CA LEU A 115 -6.12 -15.41 -3.48
C LEU A 115 -7.28 -14.59 -4.04
N LYS A 116 -7.90 -15.04 -5.15
CA LYS A 116 -9.08 -14.41 -5.75
C LYS A 116 -10.22 -14.27 -4.73
N CYS A 117 -10.56 -15.38 -4.06
CA CYS A 117 -11.60 -15.37 -3.04
C CYS A 117 -11.29 -14.40 -1.87
N CYS A 118 -10.04 -14.35 -1.42
CA CYS A 118 -9.61 -13.40 -0.39
C CYS A 118 -9.77 -11.95 -0.84
N VAL A 119 -9.35 -11.63 -2.07
CA VAL A 119 -9.47 -10.27 -2.64
C VAL A 119 -10.94 -9.87 -2.80
N GLU A 120 -11.78 -10.74 -3.34
CA GLU A 120 -13.23 -10.51 -3.48
C GLU A 120 -13.90 -10.30 -2.11
N TYR A 121 -13.54 -11.12 -1.12
CA TYR A 121 -14.06 -10.99 0.24
C TYR A 121 -13.68 -9.65 0.89
N LEU A 122 -12.43 -9.21 0.74
CA LEU A 122 -11.98 -7.93 1.26
C LEU A 122 -12.66 -6.74 0.55
N ASN A 123 -12.88 -6.86 -0.75
CA ASN A 123 -13.51 -5.81 -1.55
C ASN A 123 -15.04 -5.78 -1.48
N ALA A 124 -15.69 -6.74 -0.82
CA ALA A 124 -17.14 -6.72 -0.60
C ALA A 124 -17.59 -5.64 0.40
N SER A 125 -16.68 -4.81 0.95
CA SER A 125 -16.98 -3.57 1.68
C SER A 125 -15.92 -2.52 1.39
N ASN A 126 -16.32 -1.25 1.30
CA ASN A 126 -15.41 -0.11 1.17
C ASN A 126 -15.09 0.54 2.52
N LYS A 127 -15.76 0.13 3.61
CA LYS A 127 -15.52 0.69 4.93
C LYS A 127 -14.23 0.13 5.53
N ALA A 128 -13.33 1.00 5.96
CA ALA A 128 -12.03 0.62 6.52
C ALA A 128 -12.15 -0.33 7.73
N HIS A 129 -13.12 -0.11 8.61
CA HIS A 129 -13.39 -0.96 9.77
C HIS A 129 -13.74 -2.40 9.34
N ASP A 130 -14.65 -2.55 8.37
CA ASP A 130 -15.09 -3.86 7.90
C ASP A 130 -13.93 -4.62 7.22
N LYS A 131 -13.12 -3.91 6.40
CA LYS A 131 -11.94 -4.49 5.77
C LYS A 131 -10.94 -5.02 6.78
N LYS A 132 -10.69 -4.27 7.87
CA LYS A 132 -9.81 -4.70 8.97
C LYS A 132 -10.34 -5.97 9.64
N ALA A 133 -11.63 -6.03 9.96
CA ALA A 133 -12.25 -7.20 10.56
C ALA A 133 -12.16 -8.43 9.64
N ARG A 134 -12.47 -8.27 8.35
CA ARG A 134 -12.39 -9.32 7.33
C ARG A 134 -10.95 -9.83 7.13
N PHE A 135 -9.97 -8.94 7.12
CA PHE A 135 -8.56 -9.33 7.02
C PHE A 135 -8.14 -10.19 8.22
N LYS A 136 -8.54 -9.78 9.44
CA LYS A 136 -8.28 -10.55 10.65
C LYS A 136 -8.91 -11.95 10.58
N GLU A 137 -10.14 -12.05 10.12
CA GLU A 137 -10.84 -13.32 9.93
C GLU A 137 -10.14 -14.24 8.92
N LEU A 138 -9.72 -13.69 7.77
CA LEU A 138 -8.97 -14.44 6.76
C LEU A 138 -7.62 -14.95 7.31
N TYR A 139 -6.94 -14.13 8.10
CA TYR A 139 -5.70 -14.54 8.75
C TYR A 139 -5.93 -15.64 9.79
N ASP A 140 -6.88 -15.44 10.72
CA ASP A 140 -7.19 -16.40 11.78
C ASP A 140 -7.72 -17.73 11.25
N SER A 141 -8.41 -17.70 10.11
CA SER A 141 -8.88 -18.91 9.43
C SER A 141 -7.78 -19.65 8.68
N GLY A 142 -6.58 -19.07 8.54
CA GLY A 142 -5.49 -19.60 7.71
C GLY A 142 -5.77 -19.52 6.21
N SER A 143 -6.67 -18.64 5.77
CA SER A 143 -6.98 -18.40 4.36
C SER A 143 -5.95 -17.50 3.67
N ILE A 144 -5.18 -16.73 4.45
CA ILE A 144 -4.05 -15.97 3.93
C ILE A 144 -2.84 -16.91 3.84
N ASP A 145 -2.43 -17.21 2.61
CA ASP A 145 -1.14 -17.85 2.35
C ASP A 145 -0.02 -16.83 2.63
N VAL A 146 0.55 -16.89 3.84
CA VAL A 146 1.56 -15.91 4.30
C VAL A 146 2.75 -15.85 3.36
N GLU A 147 3.15 -16.97 2.73
CA GLU A 147 4.25 -17.00 1.78
C GLU A 147 3.92 -16.19 0.53
N LEU A 148 2.77 -16.47 -0.11
CA LEU A 148 2.32 -15.74 -1.30
C LEU A 148 2.11 -14.25 -1.01
N TRP A 149 1.44 -13.94 0.08
CA TRP A 149 1.18 -12.55 0.48
C TRP A 149 2.47 -11.80 0.82
N SER A 150 3.46 -12.47 1.44
CA SER A 150 4.77 -11.89 1.68
C SER A 150 5.54 -11.60 0.40
N LEU A 151 5.44 -12.45 -0.63
CA LEU A 151 6.01 -12.16 -1.95
C LEU A 151 5.37 -10.91 -2.59
N ILE A 152 4.08 -10.67 -2.34
CA ILE A 152 3.38 -9.52 -2.89
C ILE A 152 3.69 -8.25 -2.08
N TYR A 153 3.66 -8.31 -0.75
CA TYR A 153 3.65 -7.11 0.10
C TYR A 153 4.98 -6.75 0.75
N ASN A 154 5.94 -7.67 0.87
CA ASN A 154 7.26 -7.32 1.41
C ASN A 154 8.00 -6.39 0.46
N PHE A 155 8.54 -5.29 1.00
CA PHE A 155 9.21 -4.26 0.20
C PHE A 155 10.48 -4.78 -0.51
N ASP A 156 11.18 -5.74 0.09
CA ASP A 156 12.45 -6.30 -0.39
C ASP A 156 12.29 -7.37 -1.49
N VAL A 157 11.08 -7.71 -1.87
CA VAL A 157 10.77 -8.62 -2.99
C VAL A 157 10.64 -7.84 -4.28
N LEU A 158 11.39 -8.22 -5.33
CA LEU A 158 11.42 -7.53 -6.62
C LEU A 158 11.21 -8.52 -7.76
N PHE A 159 10.20 -8.27 -8.61
CA PHE A 159 9.91 -9.14 -9.76
C PHE A 159 10.58 -8.69 -11.06
N HIS A 160 11.08 -7.44 -11.14
CA HIS A 160 11.73 -6.85 -12.33
C HIS A 160 10.90 -6.89 -13.62
N ILE A 161 9.61 -7.19 -13.52
CA ILE A 161 8.62 -7.22 -14.60
C ILE A 161 7.30 -6.68 -14.07
N THR A 162 6.58 -5.90 -14.89
CA THR A 162 5.28 -5.31 -14.55
C THR A 162 4.20 -5.85 -15.47
N SER A 163 2.94 -5.73 -15.06
CA SER A 163 1.78 -6.09 -15.87
C SER A 163 1.78 -5.38 -17.22
N ASP A 164 2.03 -4.07 -17.27
CA ASP A 164 2.11 -3.26 -18.49
C ASP A 164 3.15 -3.79 -19.49
N LYS A 165 4.33 -4.22 -18.98
CA LYS A 165 5.36 -4.83 -19.85
C LYS A 165 4.90 -6.19 -20.39
N VAL A 166 4.23 -7.00 -19.59
CA VAL A 166 3.70 -8.30 -20.01
C VAL A 166 2.58 -8.10 -21.01
N GLU A 167 1.63 -7.22 -20.74
CA GLU A 167 0.48 -6.96 -21.60
C GLU A 167 0.91 -6.46 -23.01
N LYS A 168 1.83 -5.49 -23.07
CA LYS A 168 2.36 -4.95 -24.34
C LYS A 168 3.17 -5.94 -25.15
N ASN A 169 3.75 -6.95 -24.54
CA ASN A 169 4.67 -7.89 -25.19
C ASN A 169 4.28 -9.35 -24.95
N PHE A 170 3.01 -9.63 -24.71
CA PHE A 170 2.53 -10.98 -24.40
C PHE A 170 2.88 -11.97 -25.49
N ILE A 171 3.39 -13.16 -25.11
CA ILE A 171 3.85 -14.18 -26.05
C ILE A 171 2.80 -15.31 -26.12
N GLU A 172 1.93 -15.25 -27.11
CA GLU A 172 0.85 -16.22 -27.29
C GLU A 172 1.31 -17.63 -27.69
N THR A 173 2.39 -17.72 -28.47
CA THR A 173 2.93 -18.99 -29.00
C THR A 173 3.88 -19.70 -28.05
N CYS A 174 3.92 -19.31 -26.77
CA CYS A 174 4.73 -20.01 -25.77
C CYS A 174 4.08 -21.36 -25.38
N GLY A 175 4.91 -22.40 -25.16
CA GLY A 175 4.43 -23.68 -24.59
C GLY A 175 3.88 -23.51 -23.17
N ASN A 176 3.59 -24.63 -22.49
CA ASN A 176 3.07 -24.61 -21.11
C ASN A 176 4.12 -24.10 -20.12
N SER A 177 3.64 -23.58 -18.99
CA SER A 177 4.47 -23.15 -17.86
C SER A 177 5.20 -24.34 -17.23
N ARG A 178 6.39 -24.11 -16.74
CA ARG A 178 7.11 -25.05 -15.86
C ARG A 178 6.72 -24.92 -14.39
N PHE A 179 5.95 -23.90 -14.07
CA PHE A 179 5.50 -23.60 -12.71
C PHE A 179 4.06 -24.06 -12.53
N ASN A 180 3.80 -24.82 -11.48
CA ASN A 180 2.46 -25.26 -11.13
C ASN A 180 1.74 -24.24 -10.25
N GLU A 181 2.50 -23.50 -9.43
CA GLU A 181 1.97 -22.51 -8.48
C GLU A 181 2.56 -21.13 -8.75
N ILE A 182 1.75 -20.10 -8.50
CA ILE A 182 2.19 -18.70 -8.66
C ILE A 182 3.40 -18.39 -7.77
N THR A 183 3.48 -18.93 -6.57
CA THR A 183 4.59 -18.73 -5.64
C THR A 183 5.94 -19.14 -6.22
N ASP A 184 5.98 -20.21 -7.02
CA ASP A 184 7.21 -20.70 -7.61
C ASP A 184 7.71 -19.75 -8.70
N LEU A 185 6.79 -19.25 -9.54
CA LEU A 185 7.10 -18.21 -10.52
C LEU A 185 7.62 -16.94 -9.83
N LEU A 186 6.94 -16.46 -8.78
CA LEU A 186 7.33 -15.24 -8.08
C LEU A 186 8.69 -15.35 -7.39
N LYS A 187 9.02 -16.51 -6.82
CA LYS A 187 10.34 -16.79 -6.25
C LYS A 187 11.44 -16.71 -7.31
N GLU A 188 11.23 -17.30 -8.47
CA GLU A 188 12.19 -17.24 -9.57
C GLU A 188 12.38 -15.80 -10.09
N LEU A 189 11.30 -15.02 -10.19
CA LEU A 189 11.38 -13.60 -10.53
C LEU A 189 12.21 -12.82 -9.49
N ASN A 190 11.94 -13.03 -8.21
CA ASN A 190 12.70 -12.40 -7.12
C ASN A 190 14.16 -12.85 -7.08
N ASN A 191 14.47 -14.08 -7.50
CA ASN A 191 15.81 -14.64 -7.58
C ASN A 191 16.59 -14.26 -8.84
N GLY A 192 16.08 -13.30 -9.65
CA GLY A 192 16.79 -12.74 -10.78
C GLY A 192 16.38 -13.27 -12.15
N LEU A 193 15.24 -13.93 -12.28
CA LEU A 193 14.65 -14.20 -13.58
C LEU A 193 14.12 -12.88 -14.17
N THR A 194 14.80 -12.34 -15.21
CA THR A 194 14.54 -11.01 -15.78
C THR A 194 14.45 -11.01 -17.30
N GLY A 195 14.11 -9.86 -17.89
CA GLY A 195 14.13 -9.61 -19.33
C GLY A 195 13.16 -10.50 -20.12
N ASN A 196 13.58 -10.92 -21.32
CA ASN A 196 12.75 -11.75 -22.21
C ASN A 196 12.48 -13.16 -21.63
N ARG A 197 13.36 -13.66 -20.77
CA ARG A 197 13.15 -14.95 -20.10
C ARG A 197 12.00 -14.84 -19.10
N ALA A 198 11.96 -13.80 -18.28
CA ALA A 198 10.85 -13.53 -17.37
C ALA A 198 9.54 -13.34 -18.15
N LEU A 199 9.55 -12.53 -19.20
CA LEU A 199 8.38 -12.30 -20.04
C LEU A 199 7.81 -13.63 -20.60
N LYS A 200 8.66 -14.51 -21.09
CA LYS A 200 8.27 -15.82 -21.64
C LYS A 200 7.65 -16.72 -20.57
N GLU A 201 8.26 -16.82 -19.40
CA GLU A 201 7.75 -17.66 -18.31
C GLU A 201 6.44 -17.11 -17.73
N VAL A 202 6.32 -15.80 -17.56
CA VAL A 202 5.08 -15.15 -17.11
C VAL A 202 3.96 -15.35 -18.15
N SER A 203 4.24 -15.18 -19.45
CA SER A 203 3.24 -15.40 -20.51
C SER A 203 2.74 -16.84 -20.53
N ARG A 204 3.63 -17.82 -20.33
CA ARG A 204 3.27 -19.25 -20.23
C ARG A 204 2.35 -19.50 -19.04
N PHE A 205 2.72 -18.97 -17.88
CA PHE A 205 1.96 -19.15 -16.65
C PHE A 205 0.56 -18.51 -16.76
N ILE A 206 0.46 -17.31 -17.35
CA ILE A 206 -0.84 -16.66 -17.60
C ILE A 206 -1.68 -17.49 -18.56
N LYS A 207 -1.10 -18.03 -19.64
CA LYS A 207 -1.81 -18.88 -20.61
C LYS A 207 -2.41 -20.12 -19.96
N ASP A 208 -1.68 -20.77 -19.06
CA ASP A 208 -2.17 -21.95 -18.34
C ASP A 208 -3.17 -21.60 -17.23
N ASN A 209 -3.30 -20.29 -16.87
CA ASN A 209 -4.18 -19.77 -15.82
C ASN A 209 -4.95 -18.53 -16.32
N GLU A 210 -5.51 -18.61 -17.52
CA GLU A 210 -6.10 -17.47 -18.23
C GLU A 210 -7.23 -16.78 -17.45
N GLU A 211 -8.04 -17.53 -16.72
CA GLU A 211 -9.12 -17.03 -15.88
C GLU A 211 -8.64 -16.15 -14.71
N TYR A 212 -7.34 -16.20 -14.38
CA TYR A 212 -6.70 -15.39 -13.34
C TYR A 212 -5.78 -14.31 -13.92
N ARG A 213 -5.78 -14.04 -15.25
CA ARG A 213 -4.88 -13.08 -15.92
C ARG A 213 -4.82 -11.73 -15.19
N LYS A 214 -5.98 -11.15 -14.89
CA LYS A 214 -6.04 -9.87 -14.19
C LYS A 214 -5.41 -9.95 -12.79
N LEU A 215 -5.73 -11.00 -12.04
CA LEU A 215 -5.17 -11.18 -10.70
C LEU A 215 -3.64 -11.39 -10.74
N ILE A 216 -3.13 -12.09 -11.74
CA ILE A 216 -1.68 -12.26 -11.93
C ILE A 216 -1.02 -10.91 -12.23
N TYR A 217 -1.67 -10.05 -13.02
CA TYR A 217 -1.20 -8.68 -13.25
C TYR A 217 -1.14 -7.87 -11.95
N ASP A 218 -2.21 -7.90 -11.14
CA ASP A 218 -2.27 -7.23 -9.84
C ASP A 218 -1.15 -7.76 -8.90
N VAL A 219 -0.86 -9.06 -8.93
CA VAL A 219 0.26 -9.67 -8.18
C VAL A 219 1.61 -9.17 -8.67
N LEU A 220 1.85 -9.12 -10.00
CA LEU A 220 3.11 -8.63 -10.57
C LEU A 220 3.36 -7.15 -10.25
N ASP A 221 2.30 -6.34 -10.20
CA ASP A 221 2.37 -4.93 -9.82
C ASP A 221 2.42 -4.72 -8.31
N LYS A 222 2.34 -5.81 -7.53
CA LYS A 222 2.36 -5.80 -6.06
C LYS A 222 1.23 -4.96 -5.45
N ASP A 223 0.07 -4.93 -6.12
CA ASP A 223 -1.13 -4.24 -5.66
C ASP A 223 -2.38 -5.06 -5.97
N LEU A 224 -2.94 -5.70 -4.98
CA LEU A 224 -4.17 -6.48 -5.10
C LEU A 224 -5.44 -5.60 -5.09
N HIS A 225 -5.30 -4.28 -5.08
CA HIS A 225 -6.41 -3.32 -5.04
C HIS A 225 -7.42 -3.55 -3.91
N ILE A 226 -6.95 -4.05 -2.77
CA ILE A 226 -7.80 -4.33 -1.60
C ILE A 226 -8.08 -3.08 -0.75
N GLY A 227 -7.46 -1.93 -1.08
CA GLY A 227 -7.64 -0.67 -0.36
C GLY A 227 -7.09 -0.70 1.08
N MET A 228 -6.08 -1.53 1.34
CA MET A 228 -5.36 -1.61 2.61
C MET A 228 -3.85 -1.54 2.36
N SER A 229 -3.15 -0.72 3.13
CA SER A 229 -1.68 -0.66 3.08
C SER A 229 -1.05 -1.76 3.94
N VAL A 230 0.23 -2.06 3.70
CA VAL A 230 1.05 -2.95 4.53
C VAL A 230 1.01 -2.50 6.00
N THR A 231 1.18 -1.21 6.26
CA THR A 231 1.06 -0.63 7.61
C THR A 231 -0.29 -0.96 8.25
N THR A 232 -1.41 -0.83 7.49
CA THR A 232 -2.73 -1.19 8.00
C THR A 232 -2.84 -2.68 8.32
N MET A 233 -2.31 -3.56 7.46
CA MET A 233 -2.30 -5.00 7.70
C MET A 233 -1.45 -5.36 8.93
N ASN A 234 -0.30 -4.73 9.10
CA ASN A 234 0.56 -4.90 10.27
C ASN A 234 -0.04 -4.35 11.58
N THR A 235 -0.99 -3.38 11.53
CA THR A 235 -1.74 -2.99 12.74
C THR A 235 -2.74 -4.07 13.19
N ILE A 236 -3.15 -4.96 12.28
CA ILE A 236 -4.07 -6.06 12.58
C ILE A 236 -3.30 -7.31 13.04
N VAL A 237 -2.21 -7.62 12.35
CA VAL A 237 -1.30 -8.72 12.65
C VAL A 237 0.12 -8.18 12.69
N PRO A 238 0.65 -7.83 13.86
CA PRO A 238 1.96 -7.20 14.00
C PRO A 238 3.09 -8.02 13.35
N GLY A 239 3.88 -7.37 12.51
CA GLY A 239 5.05 -7.99 11.86
C GLY A 239 4.72 -9.01 10.77
N LEU A 240 3.49 -9.05 10.27
CA LEU A 240 3.08 -9.98 9.22
C LEU A 240 3.87 -9.78 7.92
N PHE A 241 4.09 -8.54 7.53
CA PHE A 241 4.85 -8.18 6.33
C PHE A 241 5.98 -7.21 6.68
N LYS A 242 7.08 -7.32 5.92
CA LYS A 242 8.16 -6.34 6.02
C LYS A 242 7.68 -5.01 5.41
N ASP A 243 7.47 -4.02 6.26
CA ASP A 243 7.06 -2.68 5.85
C ASP A 243 8.29 -1.78 5.75
N PHE A 244 8.35 -0.99 4.67
CA PHE A 244 9.39 0.00 4.49
C PHE A 244 8.91 1.33 5.07
N GLN A 245 9.08 1.48 6.38
CA GLN A 245 8.64 2.65 7.11
C GLN A 245 9.78 3.64 7.30
N VAL A 246 9.52 4.90 6.95
CA VAL A 246 10.45 6.01 7.15
C VAL A 246 9.78 7.13 7.93
N ALA A 247 10.55 7.82 8.76
CA ALA A 247 10.07 9.01 9.44
C ALA A 247 9.63 10.07 8.42
N LEU A 248 8.43 10.62 8.61
CA LEU A 248 7.81 11.60 7.69
C LEU A 248 7.31 12.83 8.43
N ALA A 249 7.61 14.00 7.88
CA ALA A 249 7.17 15.26 8.43
C ALA A 249 5.66 15.52 8.21
N LYS A 250 4.98 16.05 9.24
CA LYS A 250 3.66 16.69 9.13
C LYS A 250 3.80 18.17 8.77
N PRO A 251 2.82 18.78 8.09
CA PRO A 251 2.77 20.25 8.00
C PRO A 251 2.65 20.83 9.40
N ILE A 252 3.43 21.89 9.70
CA ILE A 252 3.27 22.64 10.95
C ILE A 252 1.87 23.26 11.00
N LYS A 253 1.25 23.22 12.17
CA LYS A 253 -0.06 23.85 12.45
C LYS A 253 0.04 24.68 13.74
N ASN A 254 -0.33 24.07 14.88
CA ASN A 254 -0.40 24.71 16.18
C ASN A 254 0.52 24.02 17.21
N GLU A 255 1.53 23.28 16.73
CA GLU A 255 2.48 22.60 17.59
C GLU A 255 3.32 23.63 18.37
N LYS A 256 3.57 23.34 19.66
CA LYS A 256 4.50 24.11 20.47
C LYS A 256 5.92 23.62 20.17
N ILE A 257 6.75 24.54 19.75
CA ILE A 257 8.17 24.30 19.44
C ILE A 257 9.00 24.97 20.56
N ASP A 258 9.95 24.22 21.10
CA ASP A 258 10.81 24.65 22.20
C ASP A 258 12.30 24.36 21.90
N GLU A 259 13.17 24.52 22.88
CA GLU A 259 14.62 24.34 22.78
C GLU A 259 15.07 22.87 22.50
N HIS A 260 14.16 21.91 22.62
CA HIS A 260 14.48 20.51 22.27
C HIS A 260 14.46 20.26 20.77
N TRP A 261 13.95 21.20 19.99
CA TRP A 261 13.86 21.09 18.55
C TRP A 261 15.13 21.54 17.83
N MET A 262 15.30 21.04 16.63
CA MET A 262 16.31 21.49 15.66
C MET A 262 15.63 22.00 14.40
N ILE A 263 16.30 22.95 13.75
CA ILE A 263 15.92 23.49 12.44
C ILE A 263 16.86 22.90 11.40
N GLU A 264 16.31 22.35 10.32
CA GLU A 264 17.05 21.83 9.17
C GLU A 264 16.56 22.48 7.88
N HIS A 265 17.44 22.58 6.91
CA HIS A 265 17.06 22.88 5.53
C HIS A 265 16.17 21.76 4.98
N LYS A 266 14.99 22.10 4.48
CA LYS A 266 14.16 21.16 3.75
C LYS A 266 14.68 21.02 2.34
N LEU A 267 15.40 19.94 2.11
CA LEU A 267 16.02 19.62 0.82
C LEU A 267 14.96 19.41 -0.27
N ASP A 268 15.27 19.85 -1.47
CA ASP A 268 14.48 19.62 -2.68
C ASP A 268 15.14 18.56 -3.55
N GLY A 269 15.11 17.33 -3.04
CA GLY A 269 15.77 16.18 -3.64
C GLY A 269 14.86 14.95 -3.68
N VAL A 270 15.48 13.80 -3.85
CA VAL A 270 14.81 12.50 -3.81
C VAL A 270 15.26 11.73 -2.58
N ARG A 271 14.34 11.48 -1.64
CA ARG A 271 14.63 10.68 -0.44
C ARG A 271 15.29 9.37 -0.82
N CYS A 272 16.42 9.10 -0.20
CA CYS A 272 17.19 7.89 -0.37
C CYS A 272 17.52 7.26 0.97
N ILE A 273 17.21 5.99 1.11
CA ILE A 273 17.56 5.14 2.26
C ILE A 273 18.65 4.19 1.79
N CYS A 274 19.84 4.31 2.36
CA CYS A 274 20.96 3.46 2.02
C CYS A 274 21.15 2.38 3.08
N TYR A 275 20.98 1.11 2.70
CA TYR A 275 21.31 -0.04 3.53
C TYR A 275 22.76 -0.46 3.29
N ILE A 276 23.55 -0.53 4.35
CA ILE A 276 24.93 -1.00 4.34
C ILE A 276 24.99 -2.29 5.15
N ASN A 277 24.67 -3.43 4.51
CA ASN A 277 24.74 -4.74 5.17
C ASN A 277 26.20 -5.19 5.30
N SER A 278 26.98 -5.03 4.24
CA SER A 278 28.42 -5.30 4.18
C SER A 278 29.06 -4.39 3.12
N GLU A 279 30.38 -4.44 2.96
CA GLU A 279 31.11 -3.72 1.91
C GLU A 279 30.54 -4.03 0.51
N ASP A 280 30.18 -5.27 0.26
CA ASP A 280 29.69 -5.71 -1.06
C ASP A 280 28.15 -5.61 -1.19
N ASP A 281 27.43 -5.56 -0.09
CA ASP A 281 25.99 -5.44 -0.06
C ASP A 281 25.52 -4.07 0.44
N ILE A 282 25.64 -3.07 -0.45
CA ILE A 282 25.12 -1.69 -0.28
C ILE A 282 23.97 -1.51 -1.26
N LYS A 283 22.79 -1.14 -0.73
CA LYS A 283 21.56 -0.94 -1.51
C LYS A 283 20.92 0.40 -1.21
N PHE A 284 20.32 1.01 -2.22
CA PHE A 284 19.67 2.31 -2.13
C PHE A 284 18.19 2.19 -2.46
N TYR A 285 17.34 2.72 -1.60
CA TYR A 285 15.89 2.65 -1.76
C TYR A 285 15.24 4.02 -1.72
N SER A 286 14.19 4.19 -2.51
CA SER A 286 13.31 5.35 -2.40
C SER A 286 12.50 5.30 -1.11
N ARG A 287 11.83 6.39 -0.76
CA ARG A 287 10.87 6.46 0.37
C ARG A 287 9.81 5.34 0.41
N LYS A 288 9.54 4.70 -0.71
CA LYS A 288 8.58 3.60 -0.84
C LYS A 288 9.24 2.23 -1.00
N GLY A 289 10.53 2.11 -0.71
CA GLY A 289 11.28 0.86 -0.85
C GLY A 289 11.64 0.48 -2.30
N LYS A 290 11.45 1.39 -3.27
CA LYS A 290 11.88 1.11 -4.66
C LYS A 290 13.37 1.31 -4.81
N ASP A 291 14.06 0.34 -5.39
CA ASP A 291 15.49 0.34 -5.60
C ASP A 291 15.98 1.45 -6.57
N PHE A 292 17.13 2.05 -6.24
CA PHE A 292 17.89 2.97 -7.10
C PHE A 292 19.17 2.31 -7.59
N THR A 293 19.24 2.04 -8.87
CA THR A 293 20.40 1.39 -9.50
C THR A 293 21.42 2.37 -10.07
N THR A 294 21.12 3.68 -10.08
CA THR A 294 21.91 4.73 -10.73
C THR A 294 23.01 5.32 -9.85
N LEU A 295 23.13 4.91 -8.58
CA LEU A 295 24.01 5.51 -7.58
C LEU A 295 25.37 4.81 -7.44
N GLY A 296 25.93 4.29 -8.56
CA GLY A 296 27.21 3.57 -8.58
C GLY A 296 28.39 4.40 -8.07
N THR A 297 28.46 5.70 -8.39
CA THR A 297 29.51 6.61 -7.92
C THR A 297 29.47 6.76 -6.39
N LEU A 298 28.29 6.99 -5.81
CA LEU A 298 28.09 7.06 -4.36
C LEU A 298 28.45 5.73 -3.68
N LYS A 299 28.03 4.59 -4.28
CA LYS A 299 28.39 3.26 -3.78
C LYS A 299 29.89 3.05 -3.70
N GLY A 300 30.64 3.54 -4.69
CA GLY A 300 32.09 3.49 -4.69
C GLY A 300 32.70 4.24 -3.51
N GLU A 301 32.25 5.47 -3.24
CA GLU A 301 32.76 6.26 -2.10
C GLU A 301 32.39 5.64 -0.74
N LEU A 302 31.19 5.09 -0.59
CA LEU A 302 30.81 4.37 0.63
C LEU A 302 31.71 3.16 0.89
N LYS A 303 32.05 2.39 -0.15
CA LYS A 303 33.01 1.28 -0.04
C LYS A 303 34.41 1.74 0.41
N GLU A 304 34.89 2.87 -0.09
CA GLU A 304 36.17 3.46 0.33
C GLU A 304 36.15 3.80 1.82
N LEU A 305 35.06 4.39 2.32
CA LEU A 305 34.91 4.71 3.76
C LEU A 305 34.81 3.48 4.65
N ILE A 306 34.11 2.42 4.21
CA ILE A 306 34.03 1.16 4.94
C ILE A 306 35.40 0.51 5.04
N LYS A 307 36.16 0.44 3.93
CA LYS A 307 37.53 -0.10 3.91
C LYS A 307 38.48 0.68 4.81
N ALA A 308 38.31 1.99 4.89
CA ALA A 308 39.10 2.85 5.76
C ALA A 308 38.69 2.76 7.25
N GLY A 309 37.68 1.95 7.60
CA GLY A 309 37.14 1.83 8.96
C GLY A 309 36.42 3.07 9.48
N LYS A 310 36.10 4.03 8.59
CA LYS A 310 35.39 5.28 8.93
C LYS A 310 33.87 5.09 9.00
N LEU A 311 33.32 4.17 8.18
CA LEU A 311 31.89 3.88 8.12
C LEU A 311 31.63 2.41 8.51
N PRO A 312 30.80 2.12 9.52
CA PRO A 312 30.49 0.75 9.90
C PRO A 312 29.50 0.11 8.92
N THR A 313 29.38 -1.21 9.00
CA THR A 313 28.31 -1.99 8.35
C THR A 313 27.18 -2.31 9.36
N GLY A 314 26.05 -2.82 8.88
CA GLY A 314 24.88 -3.08 9.73
C GLY A 314 24.05 -1.83 10.01
N ILE A 315 24.21 -0.77 9.21
CA ILE A 315 23.52 0.51 9.40
C ILE A 315 22.69 0.93 8.17
N VAL A 316 21.75 1.80 8.44
CA VAL A 316 21.01 2.58 7.46
C VAL A 316 21.50 4.03 7.52
N LEU A 317 21.78 4.61 6.37
CA LEU A 317 21.92 6.06 6.21
C LEU A 317 20.64 6.59 5.57
N ASP A 318 20.11 7.70 6.11
CA ASP A 318 18.89 8.33 5.64
C ASP A 318 19.17 9.76 5.22
N GLY A 319 18.78 10.11 4.00
CA GLY A 319 19.07 11.40 3.41
C GLY A 319 18.31 11.65 2.12
N GLU A 320 18.71 12.67 1.39
CA GLU A 320 18.18 12.99 0.07
C GLU A 320 19.31 13.03 -0.98
N ILE A 321 19.04 12.44 -2.14
CA ILE A 321 19.89 12.62 -3.33
C ILE A 321 19.47 13.92 -3.99
N CYS A 322 20.44 14.81 -4.13
CA CYS A 322 20.31 16.09 -4.83
C CYS A 322 21.30 16.15 -5.99
N VAL A 323 20.99 16.96 -7.00
CA VAL A 323 21.96 17.53 -7.93
C VAL A 323 22.08 18.98 -7.54
N VAL A 324 23.29 19.44 -7.32
CA VAL A 324 23.55 20.83 -6.92
C VAL A 324 24.30 21.56 -8.05
N ASP A 325 23.90 22.79 -8.30
CA ASP A 325 24.58 23.67 -9.24
C ASP A 325 25.93 24.19 -8.67
N GLU A 326 26.66 24.99 -9.44
CA GLU A 326 27.94 25.57 -9.04
C GLU A 326 27.80 26.53 -7.84
N ASN A 327 26.59 27.04 -7.58
CA ASN A 327 26.28 27.93 -6.46
C ASN A 327 25.77 27.13 -5.23
N GLY A 328 25.62 25.80 -5.35
CA GLY A 328 25.12 24.92 -4.30
C GLY A 328 23.60 24.84 -4.20
N ASN A 329 22.86 25.40 -5.16
CA ASN A 329 21.41 25.30 -5.23
C ASN A 329 20.98 23.92 -5.74
N GLU A 330 19.86 23.42 -5.26
CA GLU A 330 19.32 22.10 -5.58
C GLU A 330 18.48 22.18 -6.87
N ASP A 331 18.71 21.21 -7.78
CA ASP A 331 17.93 21.05 -9.02
C ASP A 331 17.14 19.75 -8.98
N PHE A 332 15.91 19.82 -8.47
CA PHE A 332 14.99 18.66 -8.38
C PHE A 332 14.69 18.04 -9.75
N LYS A 333 14.58 18.86 -10.82
CA LYS A 333 14.25 18.37 -12.14
C LYS A 333 15.36 17.47 -12.68
N SER A 334 16.62 17.87 -12.53
CA SER A 334 17.79 17.09 -12.93
C SER A 334 17.89 15.79 -12.13
N VAL A 335 17.70 15.81 -10.81
CA VAL A 335 17.66 14.58 -10.00
C VAL A 335 16.62 13.60 -10.51
N MET A 336 15.39 14.07 -10.76
CA MET A 336 14.30 13.21 -11.22
C MET A 336 14.52 12.62 -12.59
N GLN A 337 15.25 13.32 -13.47
CA GLN A 337 15.62 12.82 -14.79
C GLN A 337 16.70 11.75 -14.73
N GLU A 338 17.68 11.89 -13.85
CA GLU A 338 18.83 10.99 -13.77
C GLU A 338 18.55 9.74 -12.92
N ILE A 339 17.93 9.87 -11.76
CA ILE A 339 17.82 8.78 -10.78
C ILE A 339 16.96 7.60 -11.26
N LYS A 340 16.08 7.83 -12.23
CA LYS A 340 15.19 6.80 -12.81
C LYS A 340 15.68 6.20 -14.13
N ARG A 341 16.81 6.67 -14.66
CA ARG A 341 17.33 6.18 -15.95
C ARG A 341 17.78 4.73 -15.79
N LYS A 342 17.52 3.92 -16.81
CA LYS A 342 18.03 2.56 -16.89
C LYS A 342 19.44 2.57 -17.49
N ASP A 343 20.26 1.63 -17.06
CA ASP A 343 21.64 1.45 -17.57
C ASP A 343 22.47 2.74 -17.53
N TYR A 344 22.33 3.49 -16.46
CA TYR A 344 22.97 4.79 -16.24
C TYR A 344 23.53 4.88 -14.81
N THR A 345 24.64 5.59 -14.67
CA THR A 345 25.23 5.94 -13.38
C THR A 345 25.32 7.45 -13.27
N MET A 346 24.71 8.02 -12.21
CA MET A 346 24.83 9.45 -11.91
C MET A 346 26.29 9.80 -11.63
N LEU A 347 26.80 10.81 -12.32
CA LEU A 347 28.21 11.20 -12.21
C LEU A 347 28.47 12.06 -10.97
N LYS A 348 27.53 12.92 -10.59
CA LYS A 348 27.65 13.86 -9.48
C LYS A 348 26.43 13.80 -8.55
N PRO A 349 26.06 12.64 -8.00
CA PRO A 349 25.02 12.58 -6.98
C PRO A 349 25.55 13.25 -5.70
N MET A 350 24.75 14.13 -5.07
CA MET A 350 25.04 14.64 -3.74
C MET A 350 24.05 14.02 -2.76
N TYR A 351 24.52 13.12 -1.90
CA TYR A 351 23.73 12.50 -0.85
C TYR A 351 23.83 13.36 0.41
N ILE A 352 22.77 14.09 0.69
CA ILE A 352 22.72 14.98 1.87
C ILE A 352 22.04 14.20 2.99
N LEU A 353 22.84 13.87 3.99
CA LEU A 353 22.47 12.96 5.08
C LEU A 353 21.91 13.72 6.28
N PHE A 354 20.88 13.19 6.91
CA PHE A 354 20.28 13.78 8.11
C PHE A 354 19.95 12.76 9.21
N ASP A 355 20.05 11.45 8.96
CA ASP A 355 19.83 10.44 10.01
C ASP A 355 20.64 9.16 9.75
N THR A 356 20.90 8.39 10.82
CA THR A 356 21.49 7.04 10.74
C THR A 356 20.96 6.16 11.85
N LEU A 357 20.80 4.88 11.55
CA LEU A 357 20.21 3.88 12.45
C LEU A 357 20.87 2.51 12.24
N PRO A 358 20.95 1.64 13.25
CA PRO A 358 21.14 0.21 13.01
C PRO A 358 20.03 -0.33 12.10
N ILE A 359 20.38 -1.26 11.20
CA ILE A 359 19.38 -1.90 10.30
C ILE A 359 18.25 -2.56 11.11
N SER A 360 18.58 -3.18 12.27
CA SER A 360 17.58 -3.79 13.16
C SER A 360 16.52 -2.77 13.61
N ASP A 361 16.95 -1.58 14.02
CA ASP A 361 16.08 -0.53 14.54
C ASP A 361 15.23 0.07 13.42
N PHE A 362 15.84 0.31 12.26
CA PHE A 362 15.12 0.79 11.09
C PHE A 362 14.00 -0.20 10.66
N ASN A 363 14.34 -1.49 10.61
CA ASN A 363 13.36 -2.54 10.25
C ASN A 363 12.27 -2.72 11.32
N ALA A 364 12.57 -2.42 12.58
CA ALA A 364 11.60 -2.40 13.67
C ALA A 364 10.71 -1.14 13.65
N GLY A 365 11.07 -0.13 12.85
CA GLY A 365 10.40 1.17 12.82
C GLY A 365 10.61 2.01 14.07
N TYR A 366 11.57 1.66 14.93
CA TYR A 366 11.84 2.33 16.20
C TYR A 366 13.32 2.20 16.61
N SER A 367 13.90 3.30 17.10
CA SER A 367 15.19 3.29 17.80
C SER A 367 15.10 4.12 19.08
N PRO A 368 15.67 3.66 20.21
CA PRO A 368 15.64 4.40 21.48
C PRO A 368 16.53 5.65 21.46
N LEU A 369 17.47 5.76 20.52
CA LEU A 369 18.35 6.93 20.39
C LEU A 369 17.56 8.16 19.94
N THR A 370 17.79 9.29 20.60
CA THR A 370 17.19 10.58 20.21
C THR A 370 17.79 11.09 18.89
N TYR A 371 17.11 12.06 18.26
CA TYR A 371 17.58 12.60 16.99
C TYR A 371 18.99 13.22 17.10
N LYS A 372 19.26 14.01 18.13
CA LYS A 372 20.60 14.61 18.35
C LYS A 372 21.69 13.54 18.53
N GLN A 373 21.38 12.43 19.20
CA GLN A 373 22.32 11.30 19.37
C GLN A 373 22.63 10.64 18.02
N ARG A 374 21.61 10.37 17.21
CA ARG A 374 21.77 9.77 15.87
C ARG A 374 22.52 10.71 14.92
N PHE A 375 22.20 11.99 14.96
CA PHE A 375 22.88 13.00 14.15
C PHE A 375 24.34 13.20 14.57
N ALA A 376 24.65 13.15 15.87
CA ALA A 376 26.03 13.16 16.37
C ALA A 376 26.80 11.93 15.87
N THR A 377 26.18 10.74 15.90
CA THR A 377 26.77 9.52 15.34
C THR A 377 27.08 9.68 13.86
N LEU A 378 26.15 10.23 13.09
CA LEU A 378 26.34 10.50 11.67
C LEU A 378 27.49 11.48 11.39
N LYS A 379 27.63 12.53 12.24
CA LYS A 379 28.79 13.45 12.21
C LYS A 379 30.11 12.71 12.43
N THR A 380 30.14 11.75 13.34
CA THR A 380 31.33 10.95 13.59
C THR A 380 31.72 10.10 12.39
N TYR A 381 30.74 9.54 11.65
CA TYR A 381 31.02 8.73 10.46
C TYR A 381 31.59 9.53 9.30
N LEU A 382 31.11 10.75 9.07
CA LEU A 382 31.60 11.58 7.98
C LEU A 382 32.83 12.38 8.36
N GLY A 383 33.04 12.69 9.65
CA GLY A 383 34.16 13.52 10.11
C GLY A 383 34.09 14.94 9.54
N GLU A 384 35.25 15.59 9.48
CA GLU A 384 35.43 16.93 8.88
C GLU A 384 35.88 16.87 7.42
N ASP A 385 36.03 15.66 6.86
CA ASP A 385 36.51 15.45 5.50
C ASP A 385 35.52 15.97 4.46
N LYS A 386 36.03 16.50 3.36
CA LYS A 386 35.22 16.81 2.20
C LYS A 386 34.99 15.53 1.37
N HIS A 387 33.74 15.10 1.33
CA HIS A 387 33.31 13.97 0.52
C HIS A 387 32.90 14.43 -0.87
N ARG A 388 33.09 13.54 -1.87
CA ARG A 388 32.75 13.83 -3.28
C ARG A 388 31.23 13.83 -3.52
N CYS A 389 30.54 12.87 -2.90
CA CYS A 389 29.12 12.59 -3.12
C CYS A 389 28.28 12.69 -1.86
N MET A 390 28.82 13.14 -0.73
CA MET A 390 28.10 13.16 0.54
C MET A 390 28.36 14.44 1.31
N ARG A 391 27.35 14.91 2.03
CA ARG A 391 27.47 15.94 3.06
C ARG A 391 26.37 15.77 4.10
N LEU A 392 26.54 16.39 5.26
CA LEU A 392 25.47 16.51 6.25
C LEU A 392 24.49 17.62 5.85
N VAL A 393 23.23 17.45 6.24
CA VAL A 393 22.27 18.56 6.20
C VAL A 393 22.73 19.67 7.15
N GLU A 394 22.51 20.91 6.76
CA GLU A 394 22.67 22.04 7.66
C GLU A 394 21.57 21.96 8.73
N ALA A 395 21.97 21.95 10.01
CA ALA A 395 21.07 21.83 11.15
C ALA A 395 21.58 22.64 12.34
N ILE A 396 20.67 23.38 12.99
CA ILE A 396 20.96 24.18 14.20
C ILE A 396 19.86 23.94 15.24
N ASP A 397 20.19 24.27 16.51
CA ASP A 397 19.19 24.27 17.59
C ASP A 397 18.12 25.32 17.34
N TYR A 398 16.88 24.98 17.67
CA TYR A 398 15.77 25.92 17.55
C TYR A 398 15.87 27.04 18.61
N THR A 399 15.81 28.24 18.14
CA THR A 399 15.45 29.45 18.91
C THR A 399 14.53 30.29 18.03
N LEU A 400 13.74 31.18 18.61
CA LEU A 400 12.91 32.10 17.81
C LEU A 400 13.75 32.97 16.88
N GLU A 401 14.93 33.36 17.30
CA GLU A 401 15.87 34.14 16.50
C GLU A 401 16.39 33.34 15.32
N ASN A 402 16.94 32.14 15.58
CA ASN A 402 17.42 31.21 14.54
C ASN A 402 16.31 30.89 13.54
N PHE A 403 15.11 30.61 14.04
CA PHE A 403 13.98 30.31 13.17
C PHE A 403 13.63 31.49 12.25
N GLY A 404 13.57 32.70 12.78
CA GLY A 404 13.34 33.92 11.98
C GLY A 404 14.42 34.15 10.93
N GLN A 405 15.70 33.94 11.28
CA GLN A 405 16.82 34.06 10.33
C GLN A 405 16.73 32.99 9.22
N TRP A 406 16.41 31.75 9.58
CA TRP A 406 16.28 30.64 8.60
C TRP A 406 15.05 30.78 7.70
N GLN A 407 13.93 31.31 8.20
CA GLN A 407 12.79 31.65 7.35
C GLN A 407 13.15 32.72 6.30
N LYS A 408 13.97 33.72 6.66
CA LYS A 408 14.49 34.66 5.69
C LYS A 408 15.41 34.01 4.67
N MET A 409 16.30 33.09 5.10
CA MET A 409 17.17 32.34 4.21
C MET A 409 16.37 31.45 3.21
N VAL A 410 15.24 30.87 3.61
CA VAL A 410 14.34 30.13 2.71
C VAL A 410 13.92 31.00 1.54
N PHE A 411 13.56 32.27 1.82
CA PHE A 411 13.16 33.20 0.76
C PHE A 411 14.36 33.66 -0.08
N ASP A 412 15.47 34.09 0.58
CA ASP A 412 16.64 34.66 -0.09
C ASP A 412 17.37 33.63 -0.98
N LYS A 413 17.40 32.35 -0.56
CA LYS A 413 18.09 31.26 -1.26
C LYS A 413 17.16 30.40 -2.13
N GLY A 414 15.84 30.66 -2.12
CA GLY A 414 14.87 29.86 -2.88
C GLY A 414 14.72 28.42 -2.37
N TRP A 415 14.93 28.17 -1.08
CA TRP A 415 14.77 26.83 -0.51
C TRP A 415 13.30 26.37 -0.48
N GLU A 416 13.05 25.07 -0.54
CA GLU A 416 11.69 24.50 -0.43
C GLU A 416 11.01 24.82 0.90
N GLY A 417 11.78 25.07 1.95
CA GLY A 417 11.31 25.37 3.29
C GLY A 417 12.27 24.87 4.36
N LEU A 418 11.72 24.60 5.56
CA LEU A 418 12.45 24.06 6.69
C LEU A 418 11.84 22.76 7.19
N ILE A 419 12.65 21.94 7.83
CA ILE A 419 12.23 20.84 8.67
C ILE A 419 12.53 21.19 10.12
N LEU A 420 11.56 21.01 10.99
CA LEU A 420 11.75 21.07 12.44
C LEU A 420 11.72 19.64 12.97
N ARG A 421 12.75 19.26 13.72
CA ARG A 421 12.87 17.93 14.34
C ARG A 421 12.96 18.04 15.85
N ASN A 422 12.07 17.34 16.54
CA ASN A 422 12.13 17.16 17.98
C ASN A 422 13.21 16.14 18.35
N ASP A 423 13.95 16.41 19.43
CA ASP A 423 15.00 15.51 19.95
C ASP A 423 14.38 14.34 20.74
N VAL A 424 13.78 13.42 20.03
CA VAL A 424 13.09 12.22 20.56
C VAL A 424 13.58 10.94 19.88
N PRO A 425 13.28 9.74 20.44
CA PRO A 425 13.49 8.46 19.78
C PRO A 425 12.95 8.42 18.35
N TYR A 426 13.55 7.55 17.50
CA TYR A 426 13.10 7.40 16.12
C TYR A 426 11.77 6.65 16.05
N GLU A 427 10.87 7.17 15.24
CA GLU A 427 9.62 6.52 14.84
C GLU A 427 9.55 6.50 13.31
N GLY A 428 9.47 5.30 12.73
CA GLY A 428 9.39 5.07 11.28
C GLY A 428 8.00 5.39 10.71
N ASP A 429 7.36 6.47 11.12
CA ASP A 429 6.03 6.87 10.68
C ASP A 429 5.91 8.40 10.55
N ARG A 430 4.74 8.85 10.16
CA ARG A 430 4.39 10.26 10.12
C ARG A 430 4.00 10.75 11.50
N SER A 431 4.91 11.46 12.16
CA SER A 431 4.70 11.95 13.50
C SER A 431 4.69 13.48 13.58
N SER A 432 4.21 14.02 14.70
CA SER A 432 4.31 15.45 15.03
C SER A 432 5.68 15.84 15.60
N ASN A 433 6.58 14.88 15.78
CA ASN A 433 7.96 15.11 16.17
C ASN A 433 8.87 15.51 15.00
N MET A 434 8.34 15.50 13.77
CA MET A 434 8.98 16.05 12.58
C MET A 434 7.95 16.91 11.84
N LEU A 435 8.25 18.19 11.67
CA LEU A 435 7.35 19.16 11.05
C LEU A 435 8.01 19.80 9.84
N LYS A 436 7.23 20.02 8.79
CA LYS A 436 7.67 20.78 7.62
C LYS A 436 7.04 22.16 7.60
N VAL A 437 7.88 23.15 7.44
CA VAL A 437 7.52 24.56 7.24
C VAL A 437 7.78 24.87 5.78
N LYS A 438 6.72 25.02 4.97
CA LYS A 438 6.82 25.37 3.55
C LYS A 438 6.43 26.82 3.35
N SER A 439 7.12 27.50 2.46
CA SER A 439 6.67 28.79 1.95
C SER A 439 5.68 28.54 0.83
N PHE A 440 4.40 28.82 1.06
CA PHE A 440 3.38 28.79 0.02
C PHE A 440 2.92 30.20 -0.30
N GLN A 441 2.69 30.46 -1.57
CA GLN A 441 2.06 31.64 -2.07
C GLN A 441 0.60 31.33 -2.40
N ASP A 442 -0.28 32.31 -2.21
CA ASP A 442 -1.67 32.25 -2.64
C ASP A 442 -1.86 33.34 -3.70
N ALA A 443 -2.49 32.99 -4.83
CA ALA A 443 -2.91 33.94 -5.85
C ALA A 443 -4.29 33.59 -6.38
N GLU A 444 -5.00 34.59 -6.87
CA GLU A 444 -6.33 34.43 -7.43
C GLU A 444 -6.24 34.26 -8.96
N TYR A 445 -7.03 33.34 -9.48
CA TYR A 445 -7.10 33.00 -10.91
C TYR A 445 -8.55 32.76 -11.33
N VAL A 446 -8.87 33.12 -12.56
CA VAL A 446 -10.14 32.71 -13.18
C VAL A 446 -9.95 31.34 -13.83
N VAL A 447 -10.88 30.42 -13.56
CA VAL A 447 -10.91 29.11 -14.24
C VAL A 447 -11.28 29.31 -15.69
N LYS A 448 -10.40 28.91 -16.60
CA LYS A 448 -10.57 29.07 -18.05
C LYS A 448 -11.17 27.84 -18.72
N ASP A 449 -10.90 26.66 -18.15
CA ASP A 449 -11.30 25.38 -18.72
C ASP A 449 -11.23 24.26 -17.68
N VAL A 450 -11.70 23.06 -18.01
CA VAL A 450 -11.55 21.84 -17.20
C VAL A 450 -11.04 20.69 -18.06
N GLU A 451 -10.14 19.87 -17.53
CA GLU A 451 -9.72 18.64 -18.17
C GLU A 451 -10.57 17.46 -17.69
N MET A 452 -11.22 16.76 -18.65
CA MET A 452 -12.28 15.78 -18.43
C MET A 452 -11.79 14.32 -18.36
N ASP A 453 -10.51 14.04 -18.48
CA ASP A 453 -9.94 12.69 -18.56
C ASP A 453 -9.52 12.10 -17.20
N GLY A 454 -10.12 12.59 -16.12
CA GLY A 454 -9.99 12.02 -14.78
C GLY A 454 -10.88 10.79 -14.59
N ASP A 455 -10.49 9.93 -13.65
CA ASP A 455 -11.27 8.78 -13.21
C ASP A 455 -11.54 8.86 -11.70
N ALA A 456 -12.79 8.57 -11.31
CA ALA A 456 -13.20 8.44 -9.91
C ALA A 456 -13.90 7.10 -9.70
N THR A 457 -13.77 6.55 -8.50
CA THR A 457 -14.51 5.34 -8.11
C THR A 457 -15.69 5.76 -7.24
N VAL A 458 -16.91 5.46 -7.69
CA VAL A 458 -18.17 5.73 -6.96
C VAL A 458 -18.89 4.44 -6.64
N LEU A 459 -19.75 4.46 -5.63
CA LEU A 459 -20.63 3.34 -5.31
C LEU A 459 -21.97 3.56 -6.00
N ILE A 460 -22.32 2.68 -6.94
CA ILE A 460 -23.64 2.61 -7.58
C ILE A 460 -24.26 1.27 -7.17
N ASP A 461 -25.41 1.32 -6.54
CA ASP A 461 -26.12 0.13 -6.00
C ASP A 461 -25.24 -0.80 -5.16
N GLY A 462 -24.32 -0.20 -4.36
CA GLY A 462 -23.41 -0.94 -3.49
C GLY A 462 -22.21 -1.59 -4.19
N LYS A 463 -22.04 -1.37 -5.50
CA LYS A 463 -20.87 -1.81 -6.28
C LYS A 463 -19.96 -0.64 -6.59
N ALA A 464 -18.64 -0.88 -6.53
CA ALA A 464 -17.65 0.12 -6.91
C ALA A 464 -17.56 0.20 -8.44
N GLU A 465 -17.96 1.33 -9.00
CA GLU A 465 -17.88 1.60 -10.45
C GLU A 465 -16.89 2.74 -10.73
N ARG A 466 -16.15 2.60 -11.82
CA ARG A 466 -15.22 3.62 -12.28
C ARG A 466 -15.94 4.54 -13.25
N VAL A 467 -16.02 5.82 -12.90
CA VAL A 467 -16.68 6.84 -13.69
C VAL A 467 -15.71 7.93 -14.11
N LYS A 468 -15.98 8.60 -15.23
CA LYS A 468 -15.21 9.75 -15.66
C LYS A 468 -15.52 10.96 -14.80
N CYS A 469 -14.50 11.79 -14.57
CA CYS A 469 -14.62 13.01 -13.77
C CYS A 469 -13.62 14.08 -14.25
N VAL A 470 -13.73 15.29 -13.71
CA VAL A 470 -12.72 16.33 -13.93
C VAL A 470 -11.39 15.90 -13.32
N LYS A 471 -10.34 15.88 -14.13
CA LYS A 471 -8.97 15.61 -13.70
C LYS A 471 -8.36 16.82 -12.99
N ARG A 472 -8.46 18.00 -13.62
CA ARG A 472 -7.95 19.27 -13.10
C ARG A 472 -8.68 20.47 -13.70
N LEU A 473 -8.70 21.58 -12.96
CA LEU A 473 -9.10 22.88 -13.47
C LEU A 473 -7.94 23.48 -14.27
N VAL A 474 -8.23 24.26 -15.29
CA VAL A 474 -7.22 24.96 -16.09
C VAL A 474 -7.33 26.46 -15.80
N ILE A 475 -6.22 27.04 -15.35
CA ILE A 475 -6.05 28.47 -15.15
C ILE A 475 -5.04 29.04 -16.13
N GLU A 476 -4.96 30.35 -16.26
CA GLU A 476 -3.92 31.03 -17.02
C GLU A 476 -2.93 31.71 -16.06
N HIS A 477 -1.65 31.35 -16.17
CA HIS A 477 -0.57 31.98 -15.41
C HIS A 477 0.47 32.54 -16.36
N LYS A 478 0.60 33.87 -16.39
CA LYS A 478 1.54 34.60 -17.28
C LYS A 478 1.47 34.14 -18.76
N GLY A 479 0.23 34.00 -19.27
CA GLY A 479 -0.03 33.58 -20.65
C GLY A 479 0.11 32.08 -20.93
N ASN A 480 0.35 31.26 -19.91
CA ASN A 480 0.40 29.80 -20.06
C ASN A 480 -0.73 29.11 -19.31
N LYS A 481 -1.25 28.01 -19.88
CA LYS A 481 -2.28 27.17 -19.23
C LYS A 481 -1.62 26.28 -18.17
N VAL A 482 -2.13 26.37 -16.95
CA VAL A 482 -1.67 25.59 -15.80
C VAL A 482 -2.82 24.78 -15.23
N GLY A 483 -2.60 23.49 -14.99
CA GLY A 483 -3.60 22.57 -14.45
C GLY A 483 -3.56 22.49 -12.93
N VAL A 484 -4.70 22.74 -12.26
CA VAL A 484 -4.90 22.64 -10.83
C VAL A 484 -5.68 21.38 -10.51
N GLY A 485 -4.98 20.29 -10.14
CA GLY A 485 -5.60 18.99 -9.87
C GLY A 485 -5.77 18.66 -8.40
N SER A 486 -5.01 19.30 -7.51
CA SER A 486 -5.07 19.10 -6.06
C SER A 486 -6.12 20.00 -5.40
N GLY A 487 -6.68 19.58 -4.26
CA GLY A 487 -7.67 20.35 -3.49
C GLY A 487 -9.11 20.20 -3.97
N LEU A 488 -9.37 19.48 -5.05
CA LEU A 488 -10.71 19.22 -5.56
C LEU A 488 -11.33 18.03 -4.82
N LYS A 489 -12.55 18.20 -4.30
CA LYS A 489 -13.32 17.11 -3.69
C LYS A 489 -13.91 16.22 -4.79
N GLN A 490 -14.21 14.96 -4.45
CA GLN A 490 -14.76 14.00 -5.41
C GLN A 490 -16.14 14.45 -5.95
N GLU A 491 -17.00 14.97 -5.08
CA GLU A 491 -18.30 15.48 -5.47
C GLU A 491 -18.17 16.63 -6.48
N GLN A 492 -17.22 17.56 -6.25
CA GLN A 492 -16.94 18.67 -7.16
C GLN A 492 -16.43 18.19 -8.53
N ARG A 493 -15.57 17.15 -8.54
CA ARG A 493 -15.06 16.56 -9.80
C ARG A 493 -16.16 15.94 -10.63
N LEU A 494 -17.13 15.30 -10.00
CA LEU A 494 -18.28 14.67 -10.67
C LEU A 494 -19.29 15.72 -11.14
N GLU A 495 -19.59 16.69 -10.28
CA GLU A 495 -20.49 17.80 -10.62
C GLU A 495 -19.97 18.60 -11.82
N TRP A 496 -18.71 19.02 -11.79
CA TRP A 496 -18.14 19.83 -12.87
C TRP A 496 -17.83 19.01 -14.14
N TYR A 497 -17.82 17.71 -14.06
CA TYR A 497 -17.80 16.85 -15.24
C TYR A 497 -19.14 16.90 -16.00
N GLN A 498 -20.26 16.94 -15.27
CA GLN A 498 -21.60 17.05 -15.83
C GLN A 498 -21.95 18.50 -16.19
N HIS A 499 -21.48 19.46 -15.40
CA HIS A 499 -21.79 20.88 -15.45
C HIS A 499 -20.52 21.73 -15.36
N PRO A 500 -19.67 21.74 -16.40
CA PRO A 500 -18.41 22.51 -16.37
C PRO A 500 -18.67 24.03 -16.26
N GLU A 501 -19.82 24.52 -16.71
CA GLU A 501 -20.26 25.90 -16.58
C GLU A 501 -20.38 26.36 -15.11
N HIS A 502 -20.51 25.45 -14.15
CA HIS A 502 -20.56 25.81 -12.72
C HIS A 502 -19.24 26.27 -12.14
N ILE A 503 -18.11 25.97 -12.80
CA ILE A 503 -16.78 26.36 -12.34
C ILE A 503 -16.01 27.22 -13.34
N ILE A 504 -16.22 27.04 -14.64
CA ILE A 504 -15.59 27.88 -15.67
C ILE A 504 -16.06 29.32 -15.52
N GLY A 505 -15.12 30.29 -15.54
CA GLY A 505 -15.36 31.69 -15.32
C GLY A 505 -15.32 32.13 -13.85
N ARG A 506 -15.35 31.18 -12.88
CA ARG A 506 -15.26 31.55 -11.46
C ARG A 506 -13.82 31.89 -11.06
N THR A 507 -13.71 32.83 -10.15
CA THR A 507 -12.44 33.15 -9.49
C THR A 507 -12.17 32.16 -8.37
N ILE A 508 -10.93 31.64 -8.32
CA ILE A 508 -10.45 30.69 -7.32
C ILE A 508 -9.15 31.18 -6.71
N THR A 509 -8.91 30.90 -5.42
CA THR A 509 -7.59 31.02 -4.83
C THR A 509 -6.83 29.72 -5.07
N VAL A 510 -5.70 29.82 -5.75
CA VAL A 510 -4.75 28.73 -5.92
C VAL A 510 -3.56 28.97 -4.99
N ARG A 511 -3.30 27.99 -4.13
CA ARG A 511 -2.08 27.93 -3.34
C ARG A 511 -1.04 27.15 -4.12
N TYR A 512 0.15 27.70 -4.25
CA TYR A 512 1.27 27.06 -4.93
C TYR A 512 2.57 27.30 -4.17
N PHE A 513 3.57 26.46 -4.43
CA PHE A 513 4.86 26.54 -3.75
C PHE A 513 5.72 27.66 -4.31
N GLU A 514 5.95 27.63 -5.62
CA GLU A 514 6.76 28.59 -6.36
C GLU A 514 6.33 28.68 -7.81
N GLU A 515 6.74 29.74 -8.47
CA GLU A 515 6.67 29.85 -9.92
C GLU A 515 7.81 29.07 -10.54
N VAL A 516 7.52 28.26 -11.55
CA VAL A 516 8.50 27.43 -12.27
C VAL A 516 8.28 27.56 -13.77
N THR A 517 9.20 27.00 -14.56
CA THR A 517 8.99 26.78 -15.98
C THR A 517 8.59 25.32 -16.22
N ASP A 518 7.59 25.10 -17.09
CA ASP A 518 7.21 23.76 -17.53
C ASP A 518 8.28 23.14 -18.47
N GLU A 519 8.01 21.93 -18.95
CA GLU A 519 8.90 21.20 -19.86
C GLU A 519 9.12 21.91 -21.21
N ASN A 520 8.24 22.85 -21.57
CA ASN A 520 8.32 23.68 -22.78
C ASN A 520 8.96 25.05 -22.52
N GLY A 521 9.49 25.29 -21.33
CA GLY A 521 10.08 26.56 -20.93
C GLY A 521 9.08 27.68 -20.65
N LYS A 522 7.77 27.37 -20.47
CA LYS A 522 6.74 28.36 -20.20
C LYS A 522 6.48 28.51 -18.70
N PRO A 523 6.08 29.72 -18.23
CA PRO A 523 5.72 29.94 -16.82
C PRO A 523 4.65 28.96 -16.33
N SER A 524 4.87 28.38 -15.15
CA SER A 524 3.96 27.44 -14.52
C SER A 524 4.01 27.57 -13.00
N LEU A 525 3.18 26.82 -12.29
CA LEU A 525 3.11 26.80 -10.83
C LEU A 525 3.50 25.41 -10.31
N ARG A 526 4.32 25.38 -9.26
CA ARG A 526 4.70 24.13 -8.59
C ARG A 526 3.69 23.78 -7.50
N PHE A 527 3.14 22.56 -7.56
CA PHE A 527 2.12 22.03 -6.64
C PHE A 527 0.86 22.89 -6.51
N PRO A 528 0.26 23.38 -7.61
CA PRO A 528 -0.94 24.20 -7.52
C PRO A 528 -2.10 23.40 -6.92
N THR A 529 -2.72 23.99 -5.88
CA THR A 529 -3.81 23.36 -5.10
C THR A 529 -4.95 24.35 -4.94
N LEU A 530 -6.17 23.93 -5.26
CA LEU A 530 -7.37 24.72 -5.01
C LEU A 530 -7.54 24.95 -3.50
N LYS A 531 -7.61 26.21 -3.08
CA LYS A 531 -7.81 26.60 -1.69
C LYS A 531 -9.23 27.10 -1.43
N TYR A 532 -9.72 27.96 -2.29
CA TYR A 532 -11.04 28.58 -2.14
C TYR A 532 -11.68 28.85 -3.51
N ILE A 533 -13.00 28.87 -3.55
CA ILE A 533 -13.82 29.22 -4.74
C ILE A 533 -14.71 30.38 -4.33
N TYR A 534 -14.70 31.46 -5.09
CA TYR A 534 -15.52 32.62 -4.80
C TYR A 534 -16.90 32.53 -5.47
N ASP A 535 -17.91 32.94 -4.73
CA ASP A 535 -19.27 33.11 -5.27
C ASP A 535 -19.42 34.56 -5.77
N GLY A 536 -19.31 34.76 -7.08
CA GLY A 536 -19.44 36.05 -7.74
C GLY A 536 -18.17 36.54 -8.47
N ASP A 537 -18.36 37.54 -9.35
CA ASP A 537 -17.24 38.14 -10.08
C ASP A 537 -16.36 38.98 -9.15
N ARG A 538 -15.06 38.72 -9.22
CA ARG A 538 -14.02 39.58 -8.64
C ARG A 538 -13.08 40.01 -9.75
N ASP A 539 -12.71 41.29 -9.74
CA ASP A 539 -11.62 41.80 -10.58
C ASP A 539 -10.31 41.17 -10.11
N VAL A 540 -9.69 40.32 -10.98
CA VAL A 540 -8.43 39.60 -10.73
C VAL A 540 -7.34 40.18 -11.60
#